data_936c7ad932409a36bb1d003c617b5ef5
#
_entry.id   936c7ad932409a36bb1d003c617b5ef5
#
_cell.length_a   1.000
_cell.length_b   1.000
_cell.length_c   1.000
_cell.angle_alpha   90.00
_cell.angle_beta   90.00
_cell.angle_gamma   90.00
#
_symmetry.space_group_name_H-M   'P 1'
#
loop_
_entity.id
_entity.type
_entity.pdbx_description
1 polymer ?
#
loop_
_entity_poly.entity_id
_entity_poly.type
_entity_poly.pdbx_seq_one_letter_code
_entity_poly.pdbx_strand_id
1 'polypeptide(L)'
;MRAAVRTIVVGRFALNRSNTIHGRISPFFISLFLANPSMLELLRYDALMAAAASLCTCILLVLTKSWHGSFSIDSTDGIQKFHTQPTPRIGGIAIAVGVLVGFAASSHDPAAAEKRAILSAILLAGMPAFIFGLLEDLTKRVSVRARLLATMASGILGWGITGVALTHVNVPGLDWLLGFTAISVLFTAFAVGGVANAINIIDGFNGLTAGVTLIMLGAFGLIARLVGDIALAFTCLVIAAAVAGFFVMNWPRGKIFLGDGGAYFLGFALAWIAVLLPERNASVSPWSSLLICIYPITEIIFSIYRRRYLREGHNATEPDAIHLHSLANRRWIKKLFPNTSIITQNGMTAPLLWIYTILPCWAAVYFHQNRIGTVLSLLVSILLYIAIYRKLAFFRWLPRKNNNE
;
A
#
# COMPACT_ATOMS: atom_id res chain seq x y z
N MET A 1 24.41 -41.07 35.76
CA MET A 1 23.34 -41.30 36.76
C MET A 1 22.13 -40.52 36.31
N ARG A 2 21.22 -41.23 35.66
CA ARG A 2 19.79 -41.48 36.00
C ARG A 2 19.00 -40.16 36.14
N ALA A 3 18.20 -39.81 35.19
CA ALA A 3 16.87 -40.34 34.81
C ALA A 3 15.75 -39.56 35.55
N ALA A 4 14.85 -39.04 34.83
CA ALA A 4 13.41 -39.24 34.92
C ALA A 4 12.69 -37.93 34.44
N VAL A 5 11.53 -37.85 33.83
CA VAL A 5 10.55 -38.78 33.25
C VAL A 5 9.56 -37.91 32.47
N ARG A 6 9.08 -38.46 31.38
CA ARG A 6 7.97 -37.99 30.56
C ARG A 6 6.70 -37.76 31.39
N THR A 7 5.90 -36.73 31.01
CA THR A 7 4.46 -36.88 31.09
C THR A 7 3.82 -36.21 29.87
N ILE A 8 3.31 -37.05 28.99
CA ILE A 8 2.41 -36.72 27.86
C ILE A 8 1.00 -36.62 28.42
N VAL A 9 0.30 -35.51 28.20
CA VAL A 9 -1.15 -35.48 28.40
C VAL A 9 -1.80 -35.30 27.05
N VAL A 10 -2.35 -36.43 26.55
CA VAL A 10 -3.24 -36.47 25.39
C VAL A 10 -4.66 -36.16 25.91
N GLY A 11 -5.16 -34.97 25.59
CA GLY A 11 -6.56 -34.58 25.80
C GLY A 11 -7.41 -34.91 24.57
N ARG A 12 -8.23 -35.96 24.63
CA ARG A 12 -9.25 -36.30 23.65
C ARG A 12 -10.31 -35.19 23.59
N PHE A 13 -10.55 -34.63 22.43
CA PHE A 13 -11.73 -33.82 22.15
C PHE A 13 -12.87 -34.71 21.67
N ALA A 14 -13.91 -34.84 22.48
CA ALA A 14 -15.19 -35.42 22.13
C ALA A 14 -16.02 -34.33 21.37
N LEU A 15 -16.49 -34.69 20.17
CA LEU A 15 -17.46 -33.92 19.40
C LEU A 15 -18.84 -34.02 20.08
N ASN A 16 -19.41 -32.90 20.45
CA ASN A 16 -20.83 -32.82 20.75
C ASN A 16 -21.47 -31.81 19.77
N ARG A 17 -22.44 -32.34 18.98
CA ARG A 17 -23.25 -31.57 18.04
C ARG A 17 -24.40 -30.91 18.82
N SER A 18 -24.51 -29.59 18.69
CA SER A 18 -25.80 -28.90 18.70
C SER A 18 -25.68 -27.57 17.94
N ASN A 19 -26.48 -27.46 16.89
CA ASN A 19 -26.67 -26.26 16.08
C ASN A 19 -27.32 -25.16 16.89
N THR A 20 -26.68 -23.97 16.91
CA THR A 20 -27.39 -22.69 16.94
C THR A 20 -26.47 -21.60 16.36
N ILE A 21 -26.89 -21.05 15.23
CA ILE A 21 -26.26 -19.93 14.56
C ILE A 21 -26.63 -18.67 15.36
N HIS A 22 -25.68 -18.17 16.16
CA HIS A 22 -25.69 -16.80 16.66
C HIS A 22 -24.32 -16.20 16.39
N GLY A 23 -24.34 -15.09 15.66
CA GLY A 23 -23.16 -14.34 15.25
C GLY A 23 -22.31 -13.86 16.45
N ARG A 24 -21.36 -14.69 16.85
CA ARG A 24 -20.25 -14.31 17.72
C ARG A 24 -19.02 -14.18 16.84
N ILE A 25 -18.45 -12.97 16.77
CA ILE A 25 -17.08 -12.77 16.33
C ILE A 25 -16.24 -13.83 17.05
N SER A 26 -15.67 -14.74 16.28
CA SER A 26 -14.97 -15.92 16.81
C SER A 26 -13.93 -15.48 17.85
N PRO A 27 -13.88 -16.14 19.03
CA PRO A 27 -12.83 -15.90 20.04
C PRO A 27 -11.41 -16.04 19.48
N PHE A 28 -11.27 -16.68 18.32
CA PHE A 28 -10.04 -16.79 17.54
C PHE A 28 -9.41 -15.43 17.21
N PHE A 29 -10.21 -14.40 16.88
CA PHE A 29 -9.68 -13.07 16.60
C PHE A 29 -9.19 -12.34 17.87
N ILE A 30 -9.90 -12.52 18.99
CA ILE A 30 -9.52 -11.91 20.27
C ILE A 30 -8.30 -12.61 20.86
N SER A 31 -8.21 -13.95 20.76
CA SER A 31 -7.06 -14.72 21.21
C SER A 31 -5.83 -14.51 20.33
N LEU A 32 -6.00 -14.26 19.02
CA LEU A 32 -4.91 -13.94 18.12
C LEU A 32 -4.28 -12.57 18.45
N PHE A 33 -5.09 -11.62 18.94
CA PHE A 33 -4.64 -10.25 19.26
C PHE A 33 -4.21 -10.03 20.72
N LEU A 34 -4.79 -10.72 21.70
CA LEU A 34 -4.60 -10.43 23.12
C LEU A 34 -3.82 -11.49 23.94
N ALA A 35 -3.64 -12.70 23.42
CA ALA A 35 -3.09 -13.81 24.21
C ALA A 35 -1.65 -14.20 23.88
N ASN A 36 -0.95 -13.46 23.01
CA ASN A 36 0.43 -13.81 22.65
C ASN A 36 1.40 -12.72 23.12
N PRO A 37 2.24 -12.95 24.15
CA PRO A 37 3.25 -11.99 24.61
C PRO A 37 4.19 -11.52 23.49
N SER A 38 4.31 -12.29 22.41
CA SER A 38 5.02 -11.90 21.19
C SER A 38 4.38 -10.72 20.41
N MET A 39 3.14 -10.33 20.71
CA MET A 39 2.53 -9.13 20.11
C MET A 39 2.99 -7.83 20.81
N LEU A 40 3.31 -7.87 22.10
CA LEU A 40 3.95 -6.75 22.80
C LEU A 40 5.41 -6.54 22.34
N GLU A 41 6.07 -7.61 21.87
CA GLU A 41 7.36 -7.49 21.18
C GLU A 41 7.23 -6.82 19.79
N LEU A 42 6.01 -6.72 19.22
CA LEU A 42 5.72 -5.99 18.00
C LEU A 42 5.69 -4.46 18.20
N LEU A 43 5.50 -3.98 19.42
CA LEU A 43 5.80 -2.59 19.82
C LEU A 43 7.32 -2.43 20.02
N ARG A 44 8.10 -2.99 19.09
CA ARG A 44 9.55 -2.94 19.18
C ARG A 44 10.03 -1.51 19.11
N TYR A 45 11.10 -1.25 19.85
CA TYR A 45 11.81 0.02 19.86
C TYR A 45 12.07 0.55 18.45
N ASP A 46 12.46 -0.33 17.52
CA ASP A 46 12.74 0.00 16.12
C ASP A 46 11.55 0.64 15.37
N ALA A 47 10.36 0.07 15.54
CA ALA A 47 9.13 0.60 14.93
C ALA A 47 8.70 1.93 15.57
N LEU A 48 8.80 2.03 16.90
CA LEU A 48 8.51 3.28 17.61
C LEU A 48 9.46 4.40 17.16
N MET A 49 10.75 4.10 17.04
CA MET A 49 11.74 5.04 16.55
C MET A 49 11.47 5.46 15.10
N ALA A 50 11.07 4.53 14.22
CA ALA A 50 10.67 4.83 12.86
C ALA A 50 9.46 5.78 12.80
N ALA A 51 8.43 5.51 13.59
CA ALA A 51 7.24 6.37 13.67
C ALA A 51 7.56 7.76 14.22
N ALA A 52 8.32 7.82 15.31
CA ALA A 52 8.72 9.07 15.95
C ALA A 52 9.59 9.93 15.01
N ALA A 53 10.59 9.32 14.37
CA ALA A 53 11.46 10.02 13.41
C ALA A 53 10.67 10.57 12.21
N SER A 54 9.75 9.78 11.64
CA SER A 54 8.88 10.24 10.57
C SER A 54 7.99 11.39 11.02
N LEU A 55 7.34 11.29 12.18
CA LEU A 55 6.49 12.35 12.71
C LEU A 55 7.28 13.63 13.00
N CYS A 56 8.43 13.53 13.67
CA CYS A 56 9.29 14.66 13.97
C CYS A 56 9.78 15.34 12.67
N THR A 57 10.16 14.55 11.65
CA THR A 57 10.55 15.10 10.35
C THR A 57 9.37 15.80 9.66
N CYS A 58 8.16 15.26 9.71
CA CYS A 58 6.96 15.94 9.21
C CYS A 58 6.73 17.28 9.92
N ILE A 59 6.81 17.30 11.24
CA ILE A 59 6.66 18.53 12.05
C ILE A 59 7.72 19.55 11.63
N LEU A 60 8.98 19.14 11.51
CA LEU A 60 10.08 20.01 11.08
C LEU A 60 9.82 20.60 9.70
N LEU A 61 9.45 19.76 8.71
CA LEU A 61 9.15 20.23 7.36
C LEU A 61 7.95 21.20 7.32
N VAL A 62 6.94 21.01 8.16
CA VAL A 62 5.81 21.94 8.24
C VAL A 62 6.21 23.26 8.92
N LEU A 63 7.02 23.22 9.97
CA LEU A 63 7.48 24.42 10.66
C LEU A 63 8.46 25.25 9.80
N THR A 64 9.31 24.59 9.02
CA THR A 64 10.32 25.23 8.17
C THR A 64 9.82 25.58 6.78
N LYS A 65 8.52 25.43 6.49
CA LYS A 65 7.95 25.68 5.15
C LYS A 65 8.23 27.06 4.57
N SER A 66 8.51 28.06 5.40
CA SER A 66 8.93 29.41 4.95
C SER A 66 10.29 29.42 4.26
N TRP A 67 11.19 28.47 4.58
CA TRP A 67 12.53 28.39 3.99
C TRP A 67 12.56 27.62 2.67
N HIS A 68 11.81 26.52 2.57
CA HIS A 68 11.82 25.65 1.40
C HIS A 68 10.55 25.76 0.53
N GLY A 69 9.60 26.60 0.94
CA GLY A 69 8.28 26.68 0.30
C GLY A 69 8.31 27.10 -1.16
N SER A 70 9.32 27.89 -1.58
CA SER A 70 9.45 28.34 -2.96
C SER A 70 9.52 27.19 -4.00
N PHE A 71 10.00 26.00 -3.58
CA PHE A 71 10.17 24.84 -4.46
C PHE A 71 9.39 23.59 -3.98
N SER A 72 8.94 23.55 -2.73
CA SER A 72 8.29 22.35 -2.15
C SER A 72 6.78 22.48 -1.98
N ILE A 73 6.22 23.69 -2.10
CA ILE A 73 4.78 23.92 -1.93
C ILE A 73 4.02 23.55 -3.20
N ASP A 74 2.93 22.84 -3.02
CA ASP A 74 1.96 22.58 -4.10
C ASP A 74 1.03 23.79 -4.26
N SER A 75 0.89 24.29 -5.51
CA SER A 75 0.00 25.40 -5.83
C SER A 75 -1.47 24.97 -5.70
N THR A 76 -2.35 25.92 -5.39
CA THR A 76 -3.80 25.67 -5.27
C THR A 76 -4.52 25.57 -6.61
N ASP A 77 -3.84 25.87 -7.73
CA ASP A 77 -4.44 25.93 -9.06
C ASP A 77 -4.34 24.59 -9.81
N GLY A 78 -5.46 24.08 -10.31
CA GLY A 78 -5.51 22.86 -11.13
C GLY A 78 -6.78 22.03 -10.97
N ILE A 79 -7.19 21.32 -12.04
CA ILE A 79 -8.44 20.54 -12.13
C ILE A 79 -8.51 19.37 -11.12
N GLN A 80 -7.35 18.89 -10.67
CA GLN A 80 -7.22 17.75 -9.74
C GLN A 80 -6.97 18.17 -8.29
N LYS A 81 -6.88 19.48 -8.00
CA LYS A 81 -6.53 19.97 -6.67
C LYS A 81 -7.77 20.16 -5.78
N PHE A 82 -7.76 19.44 -4.66
CA PHE A 82 -8.83 19.46 -3.65
C PHE A 82 -8.35 20.08 -2.32
N HIS A 83 -7.39 21.02 -2.37
CA HIS A 83 -6.88 21.76 -1.21
C HIS A 83 -6.95 23.26 -1.45
N THR A 84 -7.08 24.02 -0.37
CA THR A 84 -7.26 25.48 -0.38
C THR A 84 -6.08 26.23 0.23
N GLN A 85 -5.08 25.52 0.79
CA GLN A 85 -3.91 26.12 1.43
C GLN A 85 -2.62 25.60 0.80
N PRO A 86 -1.60 26.46 0.66
CA PRO A 86 -0.27 26.06 0.22
C PRO A 86 0.32 25.03 1.18
N THR A 87 0.57 23.80 0.69
CA THR A 87 1.00 22.67 1.52
C THR A 87 2.31 22.08 0.97
N PRO A 88 3.31 21.78 1.84
CA PRO A 88 4.54 21.10 1.40
C PRO A 88 4.24 19.70 0.84
N ARG A 89 4.82 19.38 -0.32
CA ARG A 89 4.64 18.10 -1.05
C ARG A 89 5.92 17.25 -1.03
N ILE A 90 6.53 17.13 0.14
CA ILE A 90 7.79 16.41 0.35
C ILE A 90 7.72 15.45 1.54
N GLY A 91 6.53 14.96 1.87
CA GLY A 91 6.30 14.03 2.99
C GLY A 91 7.03 12.70 2.85
N GLY A 92 7.36 12.31 1.63
CA GLY A 92 8.18 11.13 1.35
C GLY A 92 9.55 11.16 2.04
N ILE A 93 10.15 12.36 2.24
CA ILE A 93 11.40 12.51 3.00
C ILE A 93 11.21 12.02 4.44
N ALA A 94 10.09 12.37 5.08
CA ALA A 94 9.82 11.96 6.45
C ALA A 94 9.69 10.44 6.58
N ILE A 95 9.04 9.80 5.62
CA ILE A 95 8.91 8.34 5.60
C ILE A 95 10.27 7.68 5.39
N ALA A 96 11.08 8.17 4.44
CA ALA A 96 12.42 7.64 4.18
C ALA A 96 13.33 7.78 5.42
N VAL A 97 13.30 8.92 6.10
CA VAL A 97 14.02 9.14 7.37
C VAL A 97 13.50 8.19 8.45
N GLY A 98 12.19 8.01 8.56
CA GLY A 98 11.60 7.07 9.52
C GLY A 98 12.08 5.64 9.30
N VAL A 99 12.05 5.16 8.06
CA VAL A 99 12.55 3.80 7.71
C VAL A 99 14.05 3.67 7.98
N LEU A 100 14.85 4.70 7.65
CA LEU A 100 16.30 4.72 7.91
C LEU A 100 16.60 4.67 9.42
N VAL A 101 15.87 5.41 10.24
CA VAL A 101 16.02 5.40 11.70
C VAL A 101 15.61 4.04 12.28
N GLY A 102 14.51 3.46 11.80
CA GLY A 102 14.12 2.09 12.18
C GLY A 102 15.16 1.03 11.81
N PHE A 103 15.76 1.17 10.63
CA PHE A 103 16.90 0.35 10.20
C PHE A 103 18.12 0.52 11.14
N ALA A 104 18.49 1.75 11.46
CA ALA A 104 19.60 2.05 12.35
C ALA A 104 19.37 1.50 13.78
N ALA A 105 18.14 1.65 14.28
CA ALA A 105 17.73 1.13 15.57
C ALA A 105 17.82 -0.41 15.65
N SER A 106 17.51 -1.12 14.56
CA SER A 106 17.60 -2.59 14.47
C SER A 106 19.04 -3.14 14.53
N SER A 107 20.04 -2.28 14.41
CA SER A 107 21.46 -2.68 14.41
C SER A 107 21.97 -3.27 15.73
N HIS A 108 21.25 -3.06 16.82
CA HIS A 108 21.63 -3.51 18.16
C HIS A 108 21.23 -4.96 18.47
N ASP A 109 20.48 -5.62 17.60
CA ASP A 109 20.07 -7.03 17.75
C ASP A 109 20.98 -7.95 16.90
N PRO A 110 21.82 -8.81 17.53
CA PRO A 110 22.65 -9.76 16.78
C PRO A 110 21.83 -10.72 15.89
N ALA A 111 20.59 -11.04 16.27
CA ALA A 111 19.67 -11.87 15.49
C ALA A 111 19.01 -11.11 14.31
N ALA A 112 19.36 -9.84 14.13
CA ALA A 112 18.71 -8.95 13.16
C ALA A 112 19.33 -8.98 11.75
N ALA A 113 20.36 -9.79 11.48
CA ALA A 113 21.10 -9.76 10.21
C ALA A 113 20.16 -9.87 8.99
N GLU A 114 19.24 -10.82 8.98
CA GLU A 114 18.29 -11.03 7.87
C GLU A 114 17.27 -9.89 7.75
N LYS A 115 16.74 -9.41 8.89
CA LYS A 115 15.84 -8.25 8.94
C LYS A 115 16.49 -7.00 8.33
N ARG A 116 17.76 -6.77 8.68
CA ARG A 116 18.57 -5.67 8.17
C ARG A 116 18.86 -5.83 6.68
N ALA A 117 19.14 -7.04 6.20
CA ALA A 117 19.38 -7.32 4.80
C ALA A 117 18.16 -6.96 3.93
N ILE A 118 16.94 -7.35 4.33
CA ILE A 118 15.73 -7.03 3.59
C ILE A 118 15.46 -5.52 3.64
N LEU A 119 15.57 -4.89 4.80
CA LEU A 119 15.28 -3.49 4.97
C LEU A 119 16.30 -2.59 4.25
N SER A 120 17.59 -2.95 4.27
CA SER A 120 18.63 -2.26 3.52
C SER A 120 18.45 -2.42 2.01
N ALA A 121 18.04 -3.60 1.54
CA ALA A 121 17.73 -3.83 0.14
C ALA A 121 16.58 -2.90 -0.34
N ILE A 122 15.52 -2.76 0.45
CA ILE A 122 14.41 -1.85 0.14
C ILE A 122 14.88 -0.39 0.13
N LEU A 123 15.66 0.03 1.12
CA LEU A 123 16.20 1.40 1.18
C LEU A 123 17.09 1.70 -0.04
N LEU A 124 18.06 0.84 -0.34
CA LEU A 124 19.02 1.06 -1.43
C LEU A 124 18.37 0.92 -2.80
N ALA A 125 17.60 -0.14 -3.03
CA ALA A 125 16.94 -0.36 -4.32
C ALA A 125 15.80 0.64 -4.57
N GLY A 126 15.19 1.19 -3.53
CA GLY A 126 14.16 2.22 -3.65
C GLY A 126 14.68 3.61 -4.00
N MET A 127 16.00 3.84 -3.95
CA MET A 127 16.59 5.17 -4.19
C MET A 127 16.28 5.77 -5.57
N PRO A 128 16.34 5.06 -6.70
CA PRO A 128 15.95 5.63 -7.98
C PRO A 128 14.49 6.10 -8.00
N ALA A 129 13.58 5.29 -7.50
CA ALA A 129 12.16 5.65 -7.41
C ALA A 129 11.96 6.88 -6.54
N PHE A 130 12.60 6.94 -5.37
CA PHE A 130 12.53 8.06 -4.44
C PHE A 130 13.13 9.34 -5.04
N ILE A 131 14.35 9.28 -5.59
CA ILE A 131 15.07 10.44 -6.11
C ILE A 131 14.34 11.07 -7.30
N PHE A 132 13.90 10.26 -8.28
CA PHE A 132 13.22 10.80 -9.45
C PHE A 132 11.83 11.35 -9.09
N GLY A 133 11.13 10.75 -8.13
CA GLY A 133 9.89 11.31 -7.58
C GLY A 133 10.14 12.62 -6.83
N LEU A 134 11.16 12.69 -5.98
CA LEU A 134 11.51 13.89 -5.24
C LEU A 134 11.97 15.02 -6.17
N LEU A 135 12.75 14.70 -7.20
CA LEU A 135 13.13 15.68 -8.24
C LEU A 135 11.90 16.24 -8.95
N GLU A 136 10.87 15.43 -9.21
CA GLU A 136 9.59 15.93 -9.74
C GLU A 136 8.90 16.86 -8.74
N ASP A 137 8.84 16.48 -7.47
CA ASP A 137 8.23 17.32 -6.42
C ASP A 137 8.88 18.69 -6.33
N LEU A 138 10.21 18.75 -6.48
CA LEU A 138 10.99 20.00 -6.36
C LEU A 138 11.05 20.80 -7.66
N THR A 139 11.15 20.16 -8.82
CA THR A 139 11.46 20.84 -10.09
C THR A 139 10.28 20.93 -11.06
N LYS A 140 9.29 20.04 -10.92
CA LYS A 140 8.16 19.85 -11.87
C LYS A 140 8.60 19.57 -13.32
N ARG A 141 9.80 19.00 -13.51
CA ARG A 141 10.42 18.81 -14.84
C ARG A 141 10.69 17.35 -15.20
N VAL A 142 10.48 16.40 -14.27
CA VAL A 142 10.75 14.99 -14.53
C VAL A 142 9.59 14.36 -15.30
N SER A 143 9.84 13.85 -16.48
CA SER A 143 8.81 13.25 -17.32
C SER A 143 8.21 11.97 -16.70
N VAL A 144 6.96 11.65 -17.06
CA VAL A 144 6.29 10.38 -16.64
C VAL A 144 7.12 9.16 -17.03
N ARG A 145 7.76 9.20 -18.24
CA ARG A 145 8.61 8.09 -18.70
C ARG A 145 9.87 7.93 -17.83
N ALA A 146 10.50 9.03 -17.43
CA ALA A 146 11.69 8.99 -16.57
C ALA A 146 11.36 8.39 -15.19
N ARG A 147 10.22 8.76 -14.61
CA ARG A 147 9.74 8.20 -13.32
C ARG A 147 9.41 6.72 -13.44
N LEU A 148 8.77 6.28 -14.55
CA LEU A 148 8.51 4.87 -14.81
C LEU A 148 9.83 4.07 -14.94
N LEU A 149 10.78 4.58 -15.72
CA LEU A 149 12.09 3.92 -15.88
C LEU A 149 12.87 3.87 -14.56
N ALA A 150 12.79 4.92 -13.74
CA ALA A 150 13.42 4.93 -12.41
C ALA A 150 12.81 3.88 -11.48
N THR A 151 11.47 3.70 -11.48
CA THR A 151 10.82 2.66 -10.68
C THR A 151 11.14 1.24 -11.20
N MET A 152 11.27 1.05 -12.51
CA MET A 152 11.75 -0.22 -13.08
C MET A 152 13.22 -0.48 -12.74
N ALA A 153 14.07 0.56 -12.77
CA ALA A 153 15.48 0.47 -12.34
C ALA A 153 15.57 0.07 -10.85
N SER A 154 14.68 0.58 -10.00
CA SER A 154 14.56 0.11 -8.60
C SER A 154 14.28 -1.39 -8.52
N GLY A 155 13.43 -1.93 -9.38
CA GLY A 155 13.17 -3.39 -9.46
C GLY A 155 14.41 -4.18 -9.89
N ILE A 156 15.18 -3.69 -10.88
CA ILE A 156 16.44 -4.32 -11.32
C ILE A 156 17.49 -4.28 -10.22
N LEU A 157 17.62 -3.13 -9.52
CA LEU A 157 18.53 -3.01 -8.37
C LEU A 157 18.13 -3.94 -7.22
N GLY A 158 16.83 -4.08 -6.96
CA GLY A 158 16.32 -5.03 -5.97
C GLY A 158 16.77 -6.45 -6.28
N TRP A 159 16.63 -6.89 -7.53
CA TRP A 159 17.18 -8.16 -7.98
C TRP A 159 18.70 -8.22 -7.81
N GLY A 160 19.45 -7.22 -8.23
CA GLY A 160 20.90 -7.18 -8.12
C GLY A 160 21.42 -7.28 -6.67
N ILE A 161 20.69 -6.75 -5.70
CA ILE A 161 21.05 -6.78 -4.28
C ILE A 161 20.62 -8.09 -3.62
N THR A 162 19.43 -8.61 -3.95
CA THR A 162 18.83 -9.75 -3.24
C THR A 162 18.97 -11.07 -3.98
N GLY A 163 19.25 -11.06 -5.28
CA GLY A 163 19.18 -12.23 -6.15
C GLY A 163 17.75 -12.71 -6.45
N VAL A 164 16.71 -12.04 -5.94
CA VAL A 164 15.31 -12.47 -6.05
C VAL A 164 14.61 -11.79 -7.22
N ALA A 165 13.93 -12.57 -8.04
CA ALA A 165 12.99 -12.10 -9.06
C ALA A 165 11.80 -13.06 -9.13
N LEU A 166 10.67 -12.65 -9.69
CA LEU A 166 9.50 -13.50 -9.86
C LEU A 166 9.82 -14.66 -10.81
N THR A 167 9.89 -15.87 -10.28
CA THR A 167 10.19 -17.10 -11.00
C THR A 167 8.92 -17.89 -11.33
N HIS A 168 7.85 -17.65 -10.58
CA HIS A 168 6.57 -18.30 -10.78
C HIS A 168 5.39 -17.40 -10.38
N VAL A 169 4.33 -17.48 -11.15
CA VAL A 169 3.05 -16.80 -10.88
C VAL A 169 1.87 -17.77 -10.93
N ASN A 170 2.16 -19.08 -10.96
CA ASN A 170 1.19 -20.16 -11.09
C ASN A 170 0.35 -20.08 -12.39
N VAL A 171 0.98 -19.69 -13.51
CA VAL A 171 0.43 -19.71 -14.86
C VAL A 171 1.42 -20.49 -15.75
N PRO A 172 1.11 -21.75 -16.15
CA PRO A 172 2.11 -22.69 -16.69
C PRO A 172 2.97 -22.16 -17.84
N GLY A 173 2.38 -21.49 -18.83
CA GLY A 173 3.15 -20.93 -19.96
C GLY A 173 4.01 -19.73 -19.55
N LEU A 174 3.53 -18.90 -18.63
CA LEU A 174 4.28 -17.76 -18.11
C LEU A 174 5.38 -18.23 -17.17
N ASP A 175 5.12 -19.21 -16.31
CA ASP A 175 6.13 -19.76 -15.38
C ASP A 175 7.31 -20.39 -16.16
N TRP A 176 7.04 -21.02 -17.32
CA TRP A 176 8.12 -21.51 -18.20
C TRP A 176 8.99 -20.34 -18.71
N LEU A 177 8.39 -19.23 -19.13
CA LEU A 177 9.14 -18.04 -19.55
C LEU A 177 9.92 -17.41 -18.40
N LEU A 178 9.33 -17.34 -17.19
CA LEU A 178 9.97 -16.81 -15.98
C LEU A 178 11.12 -17.70 -15.48
N GLY A 179 11.25 -18.92 -15.96
CA GLY A 179 12.43 -19.77 -15.77
C GLY A 179 13.72 -19.19 -16.38
N PHE A 180 13.60 -18.29 -17.37
CA PHE A 180 14.76 -17.58 -17.93
C PHE A 180 15.02 -16.31 -17.11
N THR A 181 16.18 -16.22 -16.46
CA THR A 181 16.55 -15.12 -15.55
C THR A 181 16.32 -13.73 -16.14
N ALA A 182 16.72 -13.50 -17.39
CA ALA A 182 16.53 -12.20 -18.04
C ALA A 182 15.04 -11.81 -18.15
N ILE A 183 14.17 -12.77 -18.49
CA ILE A 183 12.73 -12.55 -18.61
C ILE A 183 12.12 -12.30 -17.23
N SER A 184 12.50 -13.12 -16.24
CA SER A 184 12.07 -12.98 -14.85
C SER A 184 12.43 -11.60 -14.28
N VAL A 185 13.65 -11.13 -14.48
CA VAL A 185 14.10 -9.80 -14.01
C VAL A 185 13.35 -8.68 -14.70
N LEU A 186 13.18 -8.74 -16.03
CA LEU A 186 12.42 -7.72 -16.77
C LEU A 186 10.94 -7.71 -16.39
N PHE A 187 10.33 -8.87 -16.21
CA PHE A 187 8.96 -9.01 -15.75
C PHE A 187 8.79 -8.44 -14.32
N THR A 188 9.72 -8.76 -13.43
CA THR A 188 9.74 -8.23 -12.06
C THR A 188 9.89 -6.72 -12.07
N ALA A 189 10.82 -6.16 -12.85
CA ALA A 189 11.00 -4.73 -12.97
C ALA A 189 9.74 -4.03 -13.50
N PHE A 190 9.07 -4.61 -14.50
CA PHE A 190 7.81 -4.11 -15.04
C PHE A 190 6.69 -4.14 -13.98
N ALA A 191 6.53 -5.27 -13.26
CA ALA A 191 5.54 -5.40 -12.19
C ALA A 191 5.76 -4.39 -11.07
N VAL A 192 7.02 -4.22 -10.64
CA VAL A 192 7.43 -3.23 -9.62
C VAL A 192 7.13 -1.81 -10.09
N GLY A 193 7.53 -1.46 -11.31
CA GLY A 193 7.24 -0.17 -11.92
C GLY A 193 5.73 0.09 -12.02
N GLY A 194 4.95 -0.92 -12.38
CA GLY A 194 3.49 -0.85 -12.49
C GLY A 194 2.82 -0.55 -11.15
N VAL A 195 3.18 -1.28 -10.09
CA VAL A 195 2.64 -1.06 -8.73
C VAL A 195 3.08 0.30 -8.18
N ALA A 196 4.35 0.69 -8.40
CA ALA A 196 4.84 2.00 -7.94
C ALA A 196 4.05 3.15 -8.58
N ASN A 197 3.79 3.08 -9.88
CA ASN A 197 2.94 4.06 -10.57
C ASN A 197 1.47 3.99 -10.11
N ALA A 198 0.96 2.81 -9.80
CA ALA A 198 -0.39 2.65 -9.29
C ALA A 198 -0.60 3.33 -7.93
N ILE A 199 0.38 3.22 -7.02
CA ILE A 199 0.38 3.94 -5.73
C ILE A 199 0.44 5.46 -5.94
N ASN A 200 1.25 5.94 -6.89
CA ASN A 200 1.29 7.37 -7.21
C ASN A 200 -0.06 7.89 -7.77
N ILE A 201 -0.77 7.10 -8.58
CA ILE A 201 -2.08 7.48 -9.12
C ILE A 201 -3.15 7.65 -8.02
N ILE A 202 -3.12 6.85 -6.97
CA ILE A 202 -4.10 6.97 -5.88
C ILE A 202 -3.76 8.10 -4.89
N ASP A 203 -2.61 8.77 -5.00
CA ASP A 203 -2.20 9.86 -4.11
C ASP A 203 -2.90 11.18 -4.42
N GLY A 204 -4.24 11.18 -4.33
CA GLY A 204 -5.06 12.34 -4.65
C GLY A 204 -5.83 12.97 -3.48
N PHE A 205 -5.88 12.32 -2.32
CA PHE A 205 -6.65 12.76 -1.14
C PHE A 205 -5.90 12.53 0.16
N ASN A 206 -6.14 13.39 1.13
CA ASN A 206 -5.50 13.29 2.45
C ASN A 206 -5.75 11.92 3.09
N GLY A 207 -4.69 11.24 3.47
CA GLY A 207 -4.72 9.93 4.10
C GLY A 207 -5.02 8.76 3.18
N LEU A 208 -5.34 8.98 1.90
CA LEU A 208 -5.73 7.87 1.02
C LEU A 208 -4.56 6.90 0.81
N THR A 209 -3.47 7.39 0.24
CA THR A 209 -2.30 6.55 -0.05
C THR A 209 -1.67 5.99 1.21
N ALA A 210 -1.50 6.82 2.24
CA ALA A 210 -0.92 6.37 3.50
C ALA A 210 -1.80 5.31 4.20
N GLY A 211 -3.11 5.51 4.26
CA GLY A 211 -4.03 4.52 4.85
C GLY A 211 -4.11 3.21 4.06
N VAL A 212 -4.16 3.28 2.72
CA VAL A 212 -4.10 2.10 1.84
C VAL A 212 -2.78 1.35 2.05
N THR A 213 -1.65 2.06 2.10
CA THR A 213 -0.33 1.47 2.35
C THR A 213 -0.26 0.78 3.71
N LEU A 214 -0.81 1.39 4.77
CA LEU A 214 -0.88 0.77 6.11
C LEU A 214 -1.69 -0.54 6.09
N ILE A 215 -2.83 -0.56 5.41
CA ILE A 215 -3.67 -1.77 5.28
C ILE A 215 -2.92 -2.86 4.51
N MET A 216 -2.26 -2.52 3.40
CA MET A 216 -1.49 -3.45 2.59
C MET A 216 -0.28 -4.01 3.35
N LEU A 217 0.50 -3.15 4.03
CA LEU A 217 1.63 -3.58 4.87
C LEU A 217 1.17 -4.45 6.05
N GLY A 218 0.01 -4.14 6.63
CA GLY A 218 -0.61 -4.98 7.66
C GLY A 218 -0.94 -6.38 7.13
N ALA A 219 -1.51 -6.49 5.93
CA ALA A 219 -1.83 -7.77 5.30
C ALA A 219 -0.55 -8.57 4.95
N PHE A 220 0.44 -7.93 4.32
CA PHE A 220 1.74 -8.55 4.01
C PHE A 220 2.45 -9.02 5.28
N GLY A 221 2.54 -8.15 6.30
CA GLY A 221 3.19 -8.49 7.57
C GLY A 221 2.48 -9.63 8.30
N LEU A 222 1.14 -9.69 8.25
CA LEU A 222 0.38 -10.77 8.86
C LEU A 222 0.59 -12.10 8.12
N ILE A 223 0.57 -12.13 6.79
CA ILE A 223 0.89 -13.36 6.03
C ILE A 223 2.32 -13.81 6.32
N ALA A 224 3.30 -12.90 6.25
CA ALA A 224 4.70 -13.21 6.55
C ALA A 224 4.84 -13.81 7.96
N ARG A 225 4.14 -13.27 8.95
CA ARG A 225 4.10 -13.78 10.32
C ARG A 225 3.49 -15.19 10.41
N LEU A 226 2.37 -15.42 9.70
CA LEU A 226 1.67 -16.71 9.68
C LEU A 226 2.52 -17.83 9.05
N VAL A 227 3.34 -17.51 8.06
CA VAL A 227 4.24 -18.50 7.41
C VAL A 227 5.63 -18.56 8.05
N GLY A 228 5.88 -17.79 9.13
CA GLY A 228 7.13 -17.82 9.88
C GLY A 228 8.26 -16.93 9.32
N ASP A 229 8.01 -16.11 8.30
CA ASP A 229 8.99 -15.14 7.77
C ASP A 229 9.02 -13.88 8.64
N ILE A 230 9.68 -14.01 9.79
CA ILE A 230 9.75 -12.93 10.79
C ILE A 230 10.52 -11.72 10.26
N ALA A 231 11.48 -11.93 9.37
CA ALA A 231 12.28 -10.84 8.81
C ALA A 231 11.44 -9.96 7.88
N LEU A 232 10.61 -10.55 7.04
CA LEU A 232 9.69 -9.81 6.18
C LEU A 232 8.55 -9.15 6.96
N ALA A 233 8.00 -9.84 7.99
CA ALA A 233 7.00 -9.27 8.89
C ALA A 233 7.54 -8.03 9.63
N PHE A 234 8.77 -8.09 10.12
CA PHE A 234 9.47 -6.97 10.74
C PHE A 234 9.65 -5.80 9.77
N THR A 235 10.06 -6.09 8.53
CA THR A 235 10.20 -5.07 7.48
C THR A 235 8.90 -4.34 7.22
N CYS A 236 7.79 -5.07 7.10
CA CYS A 236 6.44 -4.50 6.95
C CYS A 236 6.10 -3.60 8.15
N LEU A 237 6.42 -4.01 9.36
CA LEU A 237 6.14 -3.26 10.59
C LEU A 237 6.91 -1.94 10.63
N VAL A 238 8.22 -1.93 10.33
CA VAL A 238 9.05 -0.72 10.36
C VAL A 238 8.58 0.29 9.33
N ILE A 239 8.28 -0.17 8.10
CA ILE A 239 7.76 0.71 7.05
C ILE A 239 6.36 1.23 7.43
N ALA A 240 5.48 0.37 7.95
CA ALA A 240 4.16 0.79 8.42
C ALA A 240 4.25 1.83 9.56
N ALA A 241 5.18 1.67 10.49
CA ALA A 241 5.40 2.62 11.56
C ALA A 241 5.86 4.00 11.04
N ALA A 242 6.79 4.03 10.08
CA ALA A 242 7.20 5.26 9.43
C ALA A 242 6.04 5.94 8.68
N VAL A 243 5.23 5.15 7.96
CA VAL A 243 4.01 5.66 7.29
C VAL A 243 2.98 6.17 8.30
N ALA A 244 2.82 5.51 9.46
CA ALA A 244 1.91 5.94 10.51
C ALA A 244 2.34 7.30 11.10
N GLY A 245 3.63 7.55 11.30
CA GLY A 245 4.16 8.85 11.72
C GLY A 245 3.81 9.98 10.74
N PHE A 246 3.97 9.73 9.44
CA PHE A 246 3.53 10.65 8.39
C PHE A 246 1.99 10.81 8.36
N PHE A 247 1.25 9.72 8.49
CA PHE A 247 -0.21 9.71 8.42
C PHE A 247 -0.87 10.65 9.41
N VAL A 248 -0.35 10.77 10.62
CA VAL A 248 -0.85 11.69 11.65
C VAL A 248 -0.86 13.15 11.19
N MET A 249 0.12 13.55 10.37
CA MET A 249 0.21 14.91 9.85
C MET A 249 -0.54 15.09 8.52
N ASN A 250 -0.67 14.01 7.74
CA ASN A 250 -1.35 14.02 6.45
C ASN A 250 -2.88 13.93 6.61
N TRP A 251 -3.41 13.05 7.48
CA TRP A 251 -4.84 12.85 7.66
C TRP A 251 -5.31 13.39 9.04
N PRO A 252 -6.51 14.01 9.09
CA PRO A 252 -7.45 14.29 7.97
C PRO A 252 -7.19 15.64 7.27
N ARG A 253 -6.33 16.51 7.81
CA ARG A 253 -6.23 17.92 7.43
C ARG A 253 -5.21 18.23 6.34
N GLY A 254 -4.37 17.29 5.93
CA GLY A 254 -3.38 17.47 4.88
C GLY A 254 -2.34 18.56 5.18
N LYS A 255 -1.76 18.56 6.40
CA LYS A 255 -0.71 19.54 6.77
C LYS A 255 0.58 19.36 5.97
N ILE A 256 0.81 18.16 5.42
CA ILE A 256 1.90 17.80 4.53
C ILE A 256 1.38 16.74 3.54
N PHE A 257 1.76 16.82 2.27
CA PHE A 257 1.44 15.83 1.25
C PHE A 257 2.59 14.86 1.06
N LEU A 258 2.27 13.64 0.63
CA LEU A 258 3.23 12.57 0.41
C LEU A 258 4.26 12.93 -0.67
N GLY A 259 3.78 13.46 -1.79
CA GLY A 259 4.56 13.78 -2.97
C GLY A 259 4.92 12.56 -3.81
N ASP A 260 5.42 12.82 -5.02
CA ASP A 260 5.83 11.79 -5.96
C ASP A 260 6.99 10.95 -5.39
N GLY A 261 7.94 11.59 -4.69
CA GLY A 261 9.04 10.89 -4.02
C GLY A 261 8.55 9.85 -3.03
N GLY A 262 7.59 10.22 -2.16
CA GLY A 262 6.99 9.30 -1.20
C GLY A 262 6.14 8.23 -1.85
N ALA A 263 5.31 8.59 -2.83
CA ALA A 263 4.42 7.66 -3.51
C ALA A 263 5.19 6.58 -4.29
N TYR A 264 6.24 6.94 -5.02
CA TYR A 264 7.06 5.98 -5.76
C TYR A 264 7.92 5.12 -4.83
N PHE A 265 8.47 5.68 -3.75
CA PHE A 265 9.22 4.89 -2.75
C PHE A 265 8.32 3.85 -2.07
N LEU A 266 7.14 4.25 -1.58
CA LEU A 266 6.19 3.33 -0.95
C LEU A 266 5.67 2.30 -1.95
N GLY A 267 5.38 2.72 -3.18
CA GLY A 267 4.95 1.83 -4.23
C GLY A 267 6.00 0.79 -4.59
N PHE A 268 7.28 1.19 -4.66
CA PHE A 268 8.40 0.26 -4.80
C PHE A 268 8.49 -0.69 -3.61
N ALA A 269 8.44 -0.19 -2.37
CA ALA A 269 8.55 -1.02 -1.18
C ALA A 269 7.43 -2.08 -1.10
N LEU A 270 6.17 -1.68 -1.37
CA LEU A 270 5.03 -2.60 -1.44
C LEU A 270 5.20 -3.64 -2.54
N ALA A 271 5.62 -3.22 -3.73
CA ALA A 271 5.85 -4.12 -4.85
C ALA A 271 6.99 -5.11 -4.56
N TRP A 272 8.08 -4.64 -3.93
CA TRP A 272 9.19 -5.50 -3.58
C TRP A 272 8.82 -6.51 -2.50
N ILE A 273 8.06 -6.11 -1.48
CA ILE A 273 7.48 -7.03 -0.49
C ILE A 273 6.56 -8.06 -1.17
N ALA A 274 5.75 -7.62 -2.15
CA ALA A 274 4.85 -8.48 -2.92
C ALA A 274 5.63 -9.53 -3.75
N VAL A 275 6.83 -9.22 -4.21
CA VAL A 275 7.77 -10.16 -4.87
C VAL A 275 8.41 -11.09 -3.84
N LEU A 276 8.96 -10.52 -2.75
CA LEU A 276 9.66 -11.30 -1.74
C LEU A 276 8.77 -12.34 -1.05
N LEU A 277 7.51 -12.00 -0.79
CA LEU A 277 6.64 -12.85 0.01
C LEU A 277 6.45 -14.26 -0.59
N PRO A 278 6.02 -14.45 -1.85
CA PRO A 278 5.89 -15.78 -2.45
C PRO A 278 7.24 -16.42 -2.80
N GLU A 279 8.24 -15.64 -3.23
CA GLU A 279 9.56 -16.20 -3.60
C GLU A 279 10.35 -16.72 -2.40
N ARG A 280 10.12 -16.19 -1.21
CA ARG A 280 10.72 -16.67 0.03
C ARG A 280 9.87 -17.75 0.70
N ASN A 281 8.59 -17.85 0.39
CA ASN A 281 7.63 -18.72 1.08
C ASN A 281 6.82 -19.52 0.07
N ALA A 282 7.27 -20.70 -0.32
CA ALA A 282 6.64 -21.55 -1.33
C ALA A 282 5.18 -21.93 -1.02
N SER A 283 4.75 -21.85 0.24
CA SER A 283 3.35 -22.07 0.65
C SER A 283 2.43 -20.91 0.31
N VAL A 284 2.97 -19.71 0.01
CA VAL A 284 2.17 -18.51 -0.28
C VAL A 284 1.92 -18.41 -1.77
N SER A 285 0.65 -18.31 -2.13
CA SER A 285 0.26 -18.08 -3.52
C SER A 285 0.70 -16.70 -4.01
N PRO A 286 1.38 -16.56 -5.16
CA PRO A 286 1.68 -15.25 -5.76
C PRO A 286 0.43 -14.38 -5.99
N TRP A 287 -0.73 -15.02 -6.19
CA TRP A 287 -2.02 -14.33 -6.33
C TRP A 287 -2.45 -13.60 -5.07
N SER A 288 -1.95 -14.01 -3.87
CA SER A 288 -2.21 -13.29 -2.62
C SER A 288 -1.55 -11.91 -2.62
N SER A 289 -0.30 -11.83 -3.10
CA SER A 289 0.41 -10.57 -3.25
C SER A 289 -0.28 -9.64 -4.24
N LEU A 290 -0.75 -10.18 -5.37
CA LEU A 290 -1.53 -9.41 -6.34
C LEU A 290 -2.87 -8.93 -5.76
N LEU A 291 -3.54 -9.77 -4.98
CA LEU A 291 -4.83 -9.45 -4.34
C LEU A 291 -4.68 -8.32 -3.31
N ILE A 292 -3.59 -8.28 -2.54
CA ILE A 292 -3.29 -7.17 -1.63
C ILE A 292 -3.13 -5.86 -2.41
N CYS A 293 -2.48 -5.90 -3.58
CA CYS A 293 -2.23 -4.73 -4.42
C CYS A 293 -3.38 -4.40 -5.38
N ILE A 294 -4.52 -5.10 -5.32
CA ILE A 294 -5.54 -5.05 -6.38
C ILE A 294 -6.19 -3.67 -6.54
N TYR A 295 -6.38 -2.90 -5.45
CA TYR A 295 -7.01 -1.59 -5.55
C TYR A 295 -6.21 -0.62 -6.43
N PRO A 296 -4.96 -0.28 -6.12
CA PRO A 296 -4.18 0.62 -6.96
C PRO A 296 -3.95 0.05 -8.37
N ILE A 297 -3.77 -1.26 -8.52
CA ILE A 297 -3.59 -1.91 -9.83
C ILE A 297 -4.86 -1.78 -10.69
N THR A 298 -6.02 -2.03 -10.12
CA THR A 298 -7.29 -1.88 -10.87
C THR A 298 -7.52 -0.43 -11.26
N GLU A 299 -7.19 0.53 -10.40
CA GLU A 299 -7.30 1.95 -10.68
C GLU A 299 -6.46 2.37 -11.90
N ILE A 300 -5.20 1.95 -11.98
CA ILE A 300 -4.33 2.30 -13.13
C ILE A 300 -4.80 1.60 -14.41
N ILE A 301 -5.10 0.30 -14.37
CA ILE A 301 -5.54 -0.47 -15.55
C ILE A 301 -6.85 0.11 -16.09
N PHE A 302 -7.81 0.36 -15.21
CA PHE A 302 -9.10 0.92 -15.60
C PHE A 302 -8.97 2.36 -16.14
N SER A 303 -8.06 3.16 -15.58
CA SER A 303 -7.75 4.51 -16.07
C SER A 303 -7.15 4.46 -17.48
N ILE A 304 -6.21 3.55 -17.76
CA ILE A 304 -5.63 3.34 -19.09
C ILE A 304 -6.71 2.89 -20.08
N TYR A 305 -7.51 1.87 -19.72
CA TYR A 305 -8.61 1.37 -20.54
C TYR A 305 -9.58 2.49 -20.93
N ARG A 306 -10.03 3.26 -19.95
CA ARG A 306 -10.98 4.36 -20.16
C ARG A 306 -10.43 5.43 -21.10
N ARG A 307 -9.17 5.84 -20.92
CA ARG A 307 -8.53 6.87 -21.76
C ARG A 307 -8.38 6.40 -23.20
N ARG A 308 -8.05 5.12 -23.38
CA ARG A 308 -7.77 4.56 -24.71
C ARG A 308 -9.05 4.25 -25.51
N TYR A 309 -10.11 3.79 -24.83
CA TYR A 309 -11.28 3.22 -25.52
C TYR A 309 -12.59 4.00 -25.31
N LEU A 310 -12.69 4.81 -24.26
CA LEU A 310 -13.94 5.50 -23.92
C LEU A 310 -13.89 7.03 -24.12
N ARG A 311 -12.73 7.60 -24.42
CA ARG A 311 -12.53 9.03 -24.70
C ARG A 311 -11.80 9.19 -26.01
N GLU A 312 -12.52 9.45 -27.07
CA GLU A 312 -11.95 9.86 -28.35
C GLU A 312 -11.26 11.23 -28.22
N GLY A 313 -10.01 11.34 -28.72
CA GLY A 313 -9.29 12.60 -28.84
C GLY A 313 -8.53 13.13 -27.62
N HIS A 314 -8.38 12.37 -26.51
CA HIS A 314 -7.58 12.78 -25.35
C HIS A 314 -6.27 12.01 -25.26
N ASN A 315 -5.17 12.73 -25.05
CA ASN A 315 -3.85 12.12 -24.83
C ASN A 315 -3.82 11.33 -23.51
N ALA A 316 -3.23 10.15 -23.53
CA ALA A 316 -3.11 9.27 -22.34
C ALA A 316 -2.33 9.92 -21.17
N THR A 317 -1.62 11.01 -21.42
CA THR A 317 -0.80 11.75 -20.45
C THR A 317 -1.51 12.93 -19.79
N GLU A 318 -2.74 13.28 -20.24
CA GLU A 318 -3.47 14.40 -19.64
C GLU A 318 -4.01 14.06 -18.24
N PRO A 319 -4.08 15.04 -17.33
CA PRO A 319 -4.63 14.87 -15.98
C PRO A 319 -6.08 14.37 -16.02
N ASP A 320 -6.36 13.26 -15.34
CA ASP A 320 -7.67 12.63 -15.32
C ASP A 320 -8.39 12.86 -14.00
N ALA A 321 -9.51 13.57 -14.04
CA ALA A 321 -10.31 13.88 -12.86
C ALA A 321 -11.40 12.83 -12.56
N ILE A 322 -11.35 11.63 -13.19
CA ILE A 322 -12.42 10.61 -13.11
C ILE A 322 -11.90 9.31 -12.46
N HIS A 323 -10.91 9.41 -11.58
CA HIS A 323 -10.50 8.30 -10.72
C HIS A 323 -11.60 7.96 -9.70
N LEU A 324 -11.64 6.70 -9.23
CA LEU A 324 -12.66 6.25 -8.27
C LEU A 324 -12.74 7.16 -7.03
N HIS A 325 -11.58 7.53 -6.47
CA HIS A 325 -11.51 8.43 -5.31
C HIS A 325 -12.10 9.82 -5.62
N SER A 326 -11.85 10.36 -6.82
CA SER A 326 -12.40 11.65 -7.25
C SER A 326 -13.91 11.59 -7.45
N LEU A 327 -14.42 10.48 -8.01
CA LEU A 327 -15.85 10.24 -8.14
C LEU A 327 -16.53 10.05 -6.78
N ALA A 328 -15.91 9.31 -5.86
CA ALA A 328 -16.40 9.10 -4.50
C ALA A 328 -16.52 10.45 -3.75
N ASN A 329 -15.51 11.31 -3.84
CA ASN A 329 -15.60 12.66 -3.27
C ASN A 329 -16.74 13.46 -3.87
N ARG A 330 -16.81 13.57 -5.21
CA ARG A 330 -17.80 14.43 -5.89
C ARG A 330 -19.24 13.93 -5.74
N ARG A 331 -19.45 12.60 -5.76
CA ARG A 331 -20.78 11.98 -5.85
C ARG A 331 -21.34 11.54 -4.49
N TRP A 332 -20.47 11.16 -3.55
CA TRP A 332 -20.91 10.72 -2.24
C TRP A 332 -20.60 11.76 -1.17
N ILE A 333 -19.32 12.09 -0.94
CA ILE A 333 -18.92 12.94 0.18
C ILE A 333 -19.56 14.33 0.09
N LYS A 334 -19.45 15.01 -1.05
CA LYS A 334 -20.04 16.36 -1.21
C LYS A 334 -21.56 16.36 -1.08
N LYS A 335 -22.26 15.26 -1.39
CA LYS A 335 -23.70 15.14 -1.21
C LYS A 335 -24.13 14.80 0.19
N LEU A 336 -23.37 13.93 0.88
CA LEU A 336 -23.65 13.52 2.25
C LEU A 336 -23.31 14.62 3.25
N PHE A 337 -22.29 15.42 2.96
CA PHE A 337 -21.75 16.44 3.84
C PHE A 337 -21.60 17.80 3.15
N PRO A 338 -22.70 18.40 2.61
CA PRO A 338 -22.64 19.62 1.79
C PRO A 338 -22.15 20.83 2.58
N ASN A 339 -22.42 20.86 3.88
CA ASN A 339 -22.12 22.00 4.77
C ASN A 339 -20.75 21.91 5.47
N THR A 340 -19.91 20.92 5.10
CA THR A 340 -18.56 20.77 5.67
C THR A 340 -17.51 21.46 4.80
N SER A 341 -16.38 21.84 5.39
CA SER A 341 -15.29 22.47 4.66
C SER A 341 -14.70 21.54 3.59
N ILE A 342 -14.12 22.12 2.52
CA ILE A 342 -13.45 21.37 1.45
C ILE A 342 -12.34 20.46 2.03
N ILE A 343 -11.60 20.92 3.03
CA ILE A 343 -10.55 20.15 3.71
C ILE A 343 -11.15 18.92 4.39
N THR A 344 -12.28 19.10 5.09
CA THR A 344 -12.98 17.97 5.74
C THR A 344 -13.51 16.99 4.71
N GLN A 345 -14.14 17.46 3.63
CA GLN A 345 -14.63 16.61 2.54
C GLN A 345 -13.47 15.82 1.89
N ASN A 346 -12.29 16.45 1.72
CA ASN A 346 -11.10 15.78 1.22
C ASN A 346 -10.71 14.62 2.15
N GLY A 347 -10.50 14.88 3.44
CA GLY A 347 -10.10 13.86 4.41
C GLY A 347 -11.14 12.73 4.62
N MET A 348 -12.45 13.02 4.44
CA MET A 348 -13.52 12.03 4.55
C MET A 348 -13.60 11.08 3.35
N THR A 349 -12.92 11.36 2.25
CA THR A 349 -12.90 10.51 1.06
C THR A 349 -12.09 9.24 1.29
N ALA A 350 -10.95 9.33 1.97
CA ALA A 350 -10.03 8.22 2.18
C ALA A 350 -10.66 7.00 2.91
N PRO A 351 -11.44 7.14 4.00
CA PRO A 351 -12.04 6.01 4.70
C PRO A 351 -12.91 5.10 3.82
N LEU A 352 -13.59 5.65 2.80
CA LEU A 352 -14.39 4.85 1.88
C LEU A 352 -13.52 3.87 1.08
N LEU A 353 -12.34 4.33 0.66
CA LEU A 353 -11.41 3.52 -0.12
C LEU A 353 -10.60 2.57 0.79
N TRP A 354 -10.39 2.92 2.06
CA TRP A 354 -9.82 1.99 3.04
C TRP A 354 -10.74 0.79 3.26
N ILE A 355 -12.06 1.01 3.41
CA ILE A 355 -13.04 -0.08 3.53
C ILE A 355 -12.97 -0.99 2.30
N TYR A 356 -12.91 -0.41 1.09
CA TYR A 356 -12.72 -1.20 -0.13
C TYR A 356 -11.41 -1.98 -0.10
N THR A 357 -10.29 -1.40 0.37
CA THR A 357 -8.97 -2.05 0.41
C THR A 357 -8.88 -3.16 1.46
N ILE A 358 -9.57 -3.00 2.59
CA ILE A 358 -9.58 -4.01 3.67
C ILE A 358 -10.14 -5.35 3.17
N LEU A 359 -11.17 -5.35 2.34
CA LEU A 359 -11.83 -6.58 1.88
C LEU A 359 -10.87 -7.52 1.10
N PRO A 360 -10.20 -7.09 0.02
CA PRO A 360 -9.24 -7.95 -0.68
C PRO A 360 -8.00 -8.28 0.19
N CYS A 361 -7.54 -7.37 1.04
CA CYS A 361 -6.45 -7.66 1.96
C CYS A 361 -6.80 -8.74 2.98
N TRP A 362 -8.00 -8.68 3.55
CA TRP A 362 -8.50 -9.73 4.45
C TRP A 362 -8.65 -11.07 3.72
N ALA A 363 -9.21 -11.09 2.51
CA ALA A 363 -9.32 -12.30 1.70
C ALA A 363 -7.94 -12.87 1.35
N ALA A 364 -6.95 -12.02 1.04
CA ALA A 364 -5.58 -12.42 0.78
C ALA A 364 -4.95 -13.11 2.00
N VAL A 365 -5.15 -12.56 3.20
CA VAL A 365 -4.68 -13.17 4.45
C VAL A 365 -5.38 -14.52 4.70
N TYR A 366 -6.68 -14.60 4.48
CA TYR A 366 -7.43 -15.84 4.72
C TYR A 366 -7.07 -16.95 3.73
N PHE A 367 -6.92 -16.61 2.44
CA PHE A 367 -6.66 -17.56 1.36
C PHE A 367 -5.18 -17.62 0.92
N HIS A 368 -4.22 -17.10 1.69
CA HIS A 368 -2.82 -16.95 1.24
C HIS A 368 -2.16 -18.22 0.71
N GLN A 369 -2.59 -19.41 1.16
CA GLN A 369 -2.11 -20.70 0.67
C GLN A 369 -3.07 -21.36 -0.35
N ASN A 370 -4.24 -20.77 -0.57
CA ASN A 370 -5.27 -21.33 -1.46
C ASN A 370 -5.33 -20.52 -2.76
N ARG A 371 -4.72 -21.04 -3.82
CA ARG A 371 -4.71 -20.40 -5.15
C ARG A 371 -6.11 -20.09 -5.68
N ILE A 372 -7.05 -21.06 -5.58
CA ILE A 372 -8.41 -20.87 -6.11
C ILE A 372 -9.13 -19.78 -5.33
N GLY A 373 -9.04 -19.81 -4.01
CA GLY A 373 -9.64 -18.80 -3.13
C GLY A 373 -9.12 -17.40 -3.41
N THR A 374 -7.79 -17.24 -3.61
CA THR A 374 -7.20 -15.94 -3.94
C THR A 374 -7.60 -15.44 -5.32
N VAL A 375 -7.65 -16.31 -6.35
CA VAL A 375 -8.07 -15.93 -7.70
C VAL A 375 -9.55 -15.54 -7.74
N LEU A 376 -10.42 -16.29 -7.08
CA LEU A 376 -11.84 -15.94 -6.99
C LEU A 376 -12.03 -14.61 -6.25
N SER A 377 -11.32 -14.39 -5.15
CA SER A 377 -11.36 -13.13 -4.40
C SER A 377 -10.86 -11.94 -5.23
N LEU A 378 -9.86 -12.15 -6.08
CA LEU A 378 -9.34 -11.16 -7.01
C LEU A 378 -10.42 -10.77 -8.04
N LEU A 379 -11.07 -11.77 -8.67
CA LEU A 379 -12.16 -11.52 -9.62
C LEU A 379 -13.33 -10.77 -8.97
N VAL A 380 -13.74 -11.18 -7.78
CA VAL A 380 -14.80 -10.50 -7.01
C VAL A 380 -14.40 -9.05 -6.71
N SER A 381 -13.15 -8.79 -6.32
CA SER A 381 -12.65 -7.43 -6.04
C SER A 381 -12.68 -6.55 -7.29
N ILE A 382 -12.28 -7.07 -8.45
CA ILE A 382 -12.35 -6.34 -9.72
C ILE A 382 -13.80 -6.04 -10.12
N LEU A 383 -14.69 -7.04 -10.01
CA LEU A 383 -16.11 -6.85 -10.33
C LEU A 383 -16.75 -5.82 -9.41
N LEU A 384 -16.44 -5.86 -8.11
CA LEU A 384 -16.91 -4.88 -7.14
C LEU A 384 -16.41 -3.47 -7.48
N TYR A 385 -15.12 -3.32 -7.86
CA TYR A 385 -14.57 -2.05 -8.32
C TYR A 385 -15.36 -1.51 -9.51
N ILE A 386 -15.57 -2.34 -10.54
CA ILE A 386 -16.32 -1.96 -11.76
C ILE A 386 -17.75 -1.56 -11.41
N ALA A 387 -18.43 -2.31 -10.53
CA ALA A 387 -19.79 -2.03 -10.11
C ALA A 387 -19.89 -0.67 -9.38
N ILE A 388 -18.99 -0.42 -8.40
CA ILE A 388 -18.91 0.86 -7.67
C ILE A 388 -18.60 2.00 -8.64
N TYR A 389 -17.60 1.81 -9.52
CA TYR A 389 -17.22 2.81 -10.50
C TYR A 389 -18.39 3.16 -11.43
N ARG A 390 -19.08 2.16 -12.02
CA ARG A 390 -20.23 2.38 -12.89
C ARG A 390 -21.35 3.10 -12.16
N LYS A 391 -21.65 2.72 -10.92
CA LYS A 391 -22.66 3.39 -10.08
C LYS A 391 -22.32 4.87 -9.87
N LEU A 392 -21.04 5.19 -9.66
CA LEU A 392 -20.60 6.58 -9.46
C LEU A 392 -20.50 7.37 -10.79
N ALA A 393 -20.06 6.74 -11.88
CA ALA A 393 -19.89 7.40 -13.17
C ALA A 393 -21.23 7.70 -13.86
N PHE A 394 -22.16 6.71 -13.87
CA PHE A 394 -23.45 6.80 -14.56
C PHE A 394 -24.61 7.19 -13.62
N PHE A 395 -24.34 7.94 -12.61
CA PHE A 395 -25.25 8.31 -11.52
C PHE A 395 -26.58 8.91 -12.02
N ARG A 396 -27.61 8.06 -12.22
CA ARG A 396 -29.01 8.43 -12.38
C ARG A 396 -29.78 8.12 -11.09
N TRP A 397 -29.66 8.96 -10.08
CA TRP A 397 -30.28 8.73 -8.76
C TRP A 397 -31.26 9.81 -8.31
N LEU A 398 -31.80 10.60 -9.23
CA LEU A 398 -33.04 11.37 -8.98
C LEU A 398 -33.67 11.62 -10.36
N PRO A 399 -34.98 11.42 -10.53
CA PRO A 399 -35.69 11.98 -11.69
C PRO A 399 -35.38 13.49 -11.70
N ARG A 400 -35.01 14.02 -12.86
CA ARG A 400 -35.04 15.49 -13.07
C ARG A 400 -36.39 15.93 -12.58
N LYS A 401 -36.48 16.79 -11.56
CA LYS A 401 -37.61 17.66 -11.40
C LYS A 401 -37.73 18.42 -12.72
N ASN A 402 -38.75 18.11 -13.49
CA ASN A 402 -39.16 18.97 -14.58
C ASN A 402 -39.52 20.31 -13.92
N ASN A 403 -38.62 21.28 -14.02
CA ASN A 403 -39.00 22.68 -13.82
C ASN A 403 -39.77 23.10 -15.08
N ASN A 404 -41.00 22.63 -15.16
CA ASN A 404 -42.04 23.23 -15.93
C ASN A 404 -43.17 23.50 -14.92
N GLU A 405 -43.07 24.65 -14.26
CA GLU A 405 -44.17 25.49 -13.77
C GLU A 405 -43.55 26.84 -13.37
#